data_f1146f88419bb1783f49ff2e028395da
#
_entry.id   f1146f88419bb1783f49ff2e028395da
#
_cell.length_a   1.000
_cell.length_b   1.000
_cell.length_c   1.000
_cell.angle_alpha   90.00
_cell.angle_beta   90.00
_cell.angle_gamma   90.00
#
_symmetry.space_group_name_H-M   'P 1'
#
loop_
_entity.id
_entity.type
_entity.pdbx_description
1 polymer ?
#
loop_
_entity_poly.entity_id
_entity_poly.type
_entity_poly.pdbx_seq_one_letter_code
_entity_poly.pdbx_strand_id
1 'polypeptide(L)'
;MTGPDADNPSGRTPEKRIREHFQMKETIVTIMADDSSFIEAAKEEIMKQRAELERFIFSDPYFGSTLEPWPCVPEKPEIVRRMTLAGNAAGIGPMSAVAGTIASFAVAAMVRAGASFALVDNGGDIAVYNPASKGNGPLTIGIYAGSSSFKDLGFRIPPTEDEIIFGVCTSSGTVGPSISFGNADAAIIFSKSVPLADSAATALGNAYFETGTEDLTDEEKTDRSQKLIEKALNEIRDFRIEDEKTDITGNTPLFSVSGKIDGAVLIKGKNIGIIGDVPEFVRADVRWDIITKAR
;
A
#
# COMPACT_ATOMS: atom_id res chain seq x y z
N MET A 1 26.87 -35.19 4.21
CA MET A 1 26.56 -35.19 2.77
C MET A 1 25.09 -34.69 2.67
N THR A 2 24.93 -33.41 2.52
CA THR A 2 23.65 -32.76 2.31
C THR A 2 23.43 -32.66 0.81
N GLY A 3 22.35 -33.24 0.30
CA GLY A 3 21.97 -33.22 -1.09
C GLY A 3 21.47 -31.84 -1.54
N PRO A 4 21.47 -31.54 -2.86
CA PRO A 4 21.15 -30.23 -3.38
C PRO A 4 19.64 -29.93 -3.32
N ASP A 5 19.33 -28.65 -3.15
CA ASP A 5 17.99 -28.06 -3.14
C ASP A 5 17.21 -28.46 -4.42
N ALA A 6 16.11 -29.18 -4.22
CA ALA A 6 15.23 -29.67 -5.28
C ALA A 6 13.95 -28.84 -5.35
N ASP A 7 14.04 -27.50 -5.58
CA ASP A 7 12.85 -26.67 -5.79
C ASP A 7 13.11 -25.46 -6.72
N ASN A 8 13.83 -25.66 -7.84
CA ASN A 8 13.85 -24.68 -8.92
C ASN A 8 13.72 -25.38 -10.27
N PRO A 9 12.52 -25.65 -10.78
CA PRO A 9 12.32 -26.35 -12.04
C PRO A 9 12.67 -25.54 -13.30
N SER A 10 12.98 -24.25 -13.20
CA SER A 10 13.25 -23.39 -14.36
C SER A 10 14.73 -23.08 -14.64
N GLY A 11 15.66 -23.46 -13.77
CA GLY A 11 17.10 -23.27 -14.00
C GLY A 11 17.57 -21.83 -14.23
N ARG A 12 16.71 -20.82 -14.07
CA ARG A 12 17.07 -19.40 -14.10
C ARG A 12 17.53 -19.00 -12.70
N THR A 13 18.77 -18.57 -12.57
CA THR A 13 19.24 -17.80 -11.42
C THR A 13 18.29 -16.62 -11.25
N PRO A 14 17.82 -16.32 -10.02
CA PRO A 14 17.01 -15.13 -9.81
C PRO A 14 17.81 -13.92 -10.32
N GLU A 15 17.29 -13.25 -11.34
CA GLU A 15 17.89 -12.01 -11.85
C GLU A 15 18.03 -11.06 -10.65
N LYS A 16 19.24 -10.52 -10.48
CA LYS A 16 19.59 -9.66 -9.34
C LYS A 16 18.82 -8.36 -9.50
N ARG A 17 17.67 -8.26 -8.82
CA ARG A 17 16.86 -7.04 -8.79
C ARG A 17 17.68 -5.88 -8.21
N ILE A 18 17.66 -4.76 -8.90
CA ILE A 18 18.29 -3.51 -8.46
C ILE A 18 17.34 -2.84 -7.49
N ARG A 19 17.89 -2.30 -6.40
CA ARG A 19 17.16 -1.56 -5.38
C ARG A 19 17.81 -0.21 -5.18
N GLU A 20 17.02 0.85 -5.19
CA GLU A 20 17.49 2.22 -4.99
C GLU A 20 16.54 3.00 -4.08
N HIS A 21 17.12 3.87 -3.26
CA HIS A 21 16.38 4.84 -2.45
C HIS A 21 16.37 6.17 -3.16
N PHE A 22 15.18 6.77 -3.28
CA PHE A 22 15.02 8.09 -3.86
C PHE A 22 14.19 8.98 -2.93
N GLN A 23 14.66 10.21 -2.74
CA GLN A 23 13.98 11.20 -1.92
C GLN A 23 13.76 12.48 -2.71
N MET A 24 12.53 12.99 -2.66
CA MET A 24 12.15 14.29 -3.17
C MET A 24 11.15 14.96 -2.22
N LYS A 25 11.61 15.98 -1.48
CA LYS A 25 10.83 16.60 -0.41
C LYS A 25 10.32 15.56 0.60
N GLU A 26 8.99 15.47 0.81
CA GLU A 26 8.35 14.52 1.73
C GLU A 26 8.22 13.10 1.14
N THR A 27 8.39 12.92 -0.16
CA THR A 27 8.34 11.61 -0.81
C THR A 27 9.68 10.90 -0.64
N ILE A 28 9.67 9.80 0.10
CA ILE A 28 10.84 8.96 0.35
C ILE A 28 10.47 7.55 -0.08
N VAL A 29 11.07 7.07 -1.16
CA VAL A 29 10.70 5.79 -1.76
C VAL A 29 11.87 4.84 -1.88
N THR A 30 11.56 3.56 -1.83
CA THR A 30 12.41 2.47 -2.28
C THR A 30 11.88 1.96 -3.60
N ILE A 31 12.70 1.97 -4.64
CA ILE A 31 12.35 1.51 -5.99
C ILE A 31 13.12 0.22 -6.26
N MET A 32 12.44 -0.81 -6.77
CA MET A 32 13.07 -2.06 -7.20
C MET A 32 12.65 -2.43 -8.61
N ALA A 33 13.62 -2.79 -9.43
CA ALA A 33 13.41 -3.21 -10.82
C ALA A 33 14.49 -4.21 -11.28
N ASP A 34 14.29 -4.79 -12.45
CA ASP A 34 15.25 -5.65 -13.14
C ASP A 34 16.34 -4.87 -13.90
N ASP A 35 16.12 -3.57 -14.19
CA ASP A 35 17.12 -2.70 -14.81
C ASP A 35 17.09 -1.27 -14.25
N SER A 36 18.23 -0.59 -14.22
CA SER A 36 18.36 0.77 -13.70
C SER A 36 17.62 1.82 -14.54
N SER A 37 17.46 1.60 -15.82
CA SER A 37 16.71 2.51 -16.70
C SER A 37 15.24 2.61 -16.29
N PHE A 38 14.66 1.52 -15.76
CA PHE A 38 13.30 1.51 -15.23
C PHE A 38 13.18 2.30 -13.94
N ILE A 39 14.24 2.29 -13.09
CA ILE A 39 14.30 3.12 -11.90
C ILE A 39 14.28 4.62 -12.26
N GLU A 40 15.02 5.01 -13.30
CA GLU A 40 15.00 6.40 -13.78
C GLU A 40 13.60 6.80 -14.29
N ALA A 41 12.91 5.92 -15.04
CA ALA A 41 11.53 6.15 -15.47
C ALA A 41 10.57 6.34 -14.29
N ALA A 42 10.75 5.58 -13.19
CA ALA A 42 9.98 5.77 -11.95
C ALA A 42 10.24 7.14 -11.31
N LYS A 43 11.50 7.56 -11.20
CA LYS A 43 11.88 8.87 -10.61
C LYS A 43 11.29 10.03 -11.41
N GLU A 44 11.38 9.98 -12.74
CA GLU A 44 10.78 10.99 -13.61
C GLU A 44 9.28 11.09 -13.42
N GLU A 45 8.58 9.96 -13.35
CA GLU A 45 7.14 9.95 -13.12
C GLU A 45 6.78 10.45 -11.73
N ILE A 46 7.52 10.09 -10.67
CA ILE A 46 7.31 10.63 -9.31
C ILE A 46 7.42 12.16 -9.32
N MET A 47 8.47 12.70 -9.94
CA MET A 47 8.67 14.15 -10.04
C MET A 47 7.51 14.85 -10.76
N LYS A 48 7.05 14.26 -11.87
CA LYS A 48 5.93 14.77 -12.65
C LYS A 48 4.62 14.78 -11.85
N GLN A 49 4.27 13.64 -11.22
CA GLN A 49 3.02 13.52 -10.46
C GLN A 49 3.00 14.46 -9.26
N ARG A 50 4.12 14.59 -8.56
CA ARG A 50 4.22 15.58 -7.48
C ARG A 50 4.03 17.00 -7.98
N ALA A 51 4.65 17.38 -9.09
CA ALA A 51 4.51 18.71 -9.66
C ALA A 51 3.06 19.01 -10.11
N GLU A 52 2.34 18.02 -10.62
CA GLU A 52 0.92 18.15 -10.96
C GLU A 52 0.05 18.32 -9.71
N LEU A 53 0.29 17.54 -8.67
CA LEU A 53 -0.42 17.64 -7.41
C LEU A 53 -0.14 18.96 -6.70
N GLU A 54 1.11 19.38 -6.60
CA GLU A 54 1.50 20.65 -5.96
C GLU A 54 0.88 21.87 -6.66
N ARG A 55 0.82 21.86 -7.99
CA ARG A 55 0.13 22.91 -8.76
C ARG A 55 -1.37 22.94 -8.46
N PHE A 56 -1.99 21.77 -8.34
CA PHE A 56 -3.41 21.71 -7.99
C PHE A 56 -3.66 22.23 -6.58
N ILE A 57 -2.88 21.78 -5.59
CA ILE A 57 -2.97 22.26 -4.19
C ILE A 57 -2.69 23.79 -4.11
N PHE A 58 -1.79 24.31 -4.93
CA PHE A 58 -1.56 25.75 -4.99
C PHE A 58 -2.79 26.52 -5.49
N SER A 59 -3.53 25.97 -6.44
CA SER A 59 -4.78 26.57 -6.94
C SER A 59 -5.97 26.37 -6.01
N ASP A 60 -5.97 25.29 -5.23
CA ASP A 60 -7.00 24.95 -4.25
C ASP A 60 -6.37 24.36 -2.97
N PRO A 61 -5.89 25.22 -2.04
CA PRO A 61 -5.20 24.77 -0.84
C PRO A 61 -6.05 23.90 0.10
N TYR A 62 -7.37 24.01 0.03
CA TYR A 62 -8.26 23.20 0.85
C TYR A 62 -8.17 21.71 0.50
N PHE A 63 -7.91 21.36 -0.76
CA PHE A 63 -7.66 19.99 -1.18
C PHE A 63 -6.51 19.32 -0.41
N GLY A 64 -5.45 20.06 -0.14
CA GLY A 64 -4.27 19.57 0.57
C GLY A 64 -4.44 19.41 2.09
N SER A 65 -5.54 19.92 2.65
CA SER A 65 -5.74 19.98 4.11
C SER A 65 -7.04 19.36 4.61
N THR A 66 -8.02 19.15 3.72
CA THR A 66 -9.30 18.55 4.14
C THR A 66 -9.13 17.10 4.58
N LEU A 67 -9.83 16.74 5.65
CA LEU A 67 -9.97 15.37 6.13
C LEU A 67 -11.28 14.71 5.67
N GLU A 68 -12.18 15.51 5.09
CA GLU A 68 -13.48 15.08 4.60
C GLU A 68 -13.41 14.70 3.11
N PRO A 69 -14.32 13.85 2.62
CA PRO A 69 -14.45 13.53 1.20
C PRO A 69 -14.54 14.78 0.33
N TRP A 70 -13.90 14.73 -0.84
CA TRP A 70 -13.93 15.86 -1.77
C TRP A 70 -15.26 15.91 -2.54
N PRO A 71 -15.93 17.04 -2.63
CA PRO A 71 -17.31 17.12 -3.11
C PRO A 71 -17.50 16.82 -4.60
N CYS A 72 -16.45 17.02 -5.40
CA CYS A 72 -16.49 16.68 -6.83
C CYS A 72 -15.21 16.01 -7.28
N VAL A 73 -15.32 15.00 -8.16
CA VAL A 73 -14.18 14.30 -8.73
C VAL A 73 -13.65 15.11 -9.91
N PRO A 74 -12.43 15.71 -9.84
CA PRO A 74 -11.86 16.46 -10.94
C PRO A 74 -11.53 15.52 -12.11
N GLU A 75 -11.69 16.00 -13.34
CA GLU A 75 -11.25 15.21 -14.50
C GLU A 75 -9.72 15.16 -14.64
N LYS A 76 -9.05 16.23 -14.27
CA LYS A 76 -7.59 16.38 -14.34
C LYS A 76 -7.07 17.29 -13.23
N PRO A 77 -5.81 17.13 -12.81
CA PRO A 77 -4.87 16.09 -13.26
C PRO A 77 -5.27 14.69 -12.74
N GLU A 78 -4.85 13.64 -13.44
CA GLU A 78 -5.25 12.26 -13.15
C GLU A 78 -4.87 11.80 -11.73
N ILE A 79 -3.72 12.26 -11.20
CA ILE A 79 -3.34 11.98 -9.81
C ILE A 79 -4.41 12.49 -8.83
N VAL A 80 -4.87 13.73 -9.01
CA VAL A 80 -5.90 14.35 -8.15
C VAL A 80 -7.22 13.58 -8.25
N ARG A 81 -7.60 13.20 -9.48
CA ARG A 81 -8.80 12.39 -9.72
C ARG A 81 -8.75 11.07 -8.96
N ARG A 82 -7.65 10.33 -9.06
CA ARG A 82 -7.48 9.02 -8.39
C ARG A 82 -7.48 9.15 -6.87
N MET A 83 -6.78 10.14 -6.35
CA MET A 83 -6.78 10.45 -4.91
C MET A 83 -8.18 10.79 -4.41
N THR A 84 -8.94 11.59 -5.18
CA THR A 84 -10.32 11.95 -4.84
C THR A 84 -11.23 10.73 -4.80
N LEU A 85 -11.18 9.87 -5.82
CA LEU A 85 -11.99 8.65 -5.87
C LEU A 85 -11.69 7.73 -4.68
N ALA A 86 -10.41 7.56 -4.34
CA ALA A 86 -10.00 6.71 -3.24
C ALA A 86 -10.41 7.27 -1.87
N GLY A 87 -10.16 8.55 -1.63
CA GLY A 87 -10.57 9.22 -0.39
C GLY A 87 -12.08 9.19 -0.21
N ASN A 88 -12.86 9.48 -1.27
CA ASN A 88 -14.31 9.45 -1.22
C ASN A 88 -14.86 8.03 -0.94
N ALA A 89 -14.26 6.99 -1.55
CA ALA A 89 -14.65 5.60 -1.30
C ALA A 89 -14.35 5.17 0.14
N ALA A 90 -13.31 5.72 0.75
CA ALA A 90 -12.95 5.47 2.15
C ALA A 90 -13.61 6.44 3.15
N GLY A 91 -14.39 7.41 2.67
CA GLY A 91 -15.08 8.40 3.52
C GLY A 91 -14.16 9.42 4.18
N ILE A 92 -12.97 9.66 3.62
CA ILE A 92 -11.94 10.56 4.17
C ILE A 92 -11.33 11.46 3.09
N GLY A 93 -10.47 12.41 3.50
CA GLY A 93 -9.86 13.38 2.59
C GLY A 93 -8.92 12.75 1.56
N PRO A 94 -8.77 13.37 0.38
CA PRO A 94 -8.04 12.79 -0.77
C PRO A 94 -6.53 12.61 -0.52
N MET A 95 -5.94 13.38 0.39
CA MET A 95 -4.51 13.24 0.72
C MET A 95 -4.16 11.90 1.38
N SER A 96 -5.16 11.17 1.88
CA SER A 96 -5.00 9.79 2.39
C SER A 96 -4.57 8.77 1.34
N ALA A 97 -4.67 9.10 0.05
CA ALA A 97 -4.27 8.24 -1.06
C ALA A 97 -2.98 8.69 -1.75
N VAL A 98 -2.27 9.68 -1.24
CA VAL A 98 -1.18 10.32 -1.98
C VAL A 98 0.01 9.40 -2.21
N ALA A 99 0.42 8.64 -1.19
CA ALA A 99 1.63 7.83 -1.25
C ALA A 99 1.46 6.63 -2.20
N GLY A 100 0.37 5.87 -2.04
CA GLY A 100 0.04 4.75 -2.91
C GLY A 100 -0.27 5.18 -4.34
N THR A 101 -0.93 6.33 -4.52
CA THR A 101 -1.19 6.85 -5.87
C THR A 101 0.12 7.17 -6.60
N ILE A 102 1.07 7.88 -5.96
CA ILE A 102 2.39 8.17 -6.54
C ILE A 102 3.15 6.87 -6.84
N ALA A 103 3.16 5.91 -5.90
CA ALA A 103 3.80 4.62 -6.10
C ALA A 103 3.22 3.87 -7.32
N SER A 104 1.90 3.87 -7.49
CA SER A 104 1.23 3.21 -8.62
C SER A 104 1.58 3.83 -9.98
N PHE A 105 1.70 5.16 -10.06
CA PHE A 105 2.14 5.85 -11.27
C PHE A 105 3.59 5.51 -11.62
N ALA A 106 4.47 5.47 -10.61
CA ALA A 106 5.88 5.13 -10.79
C ALA A 106 6.05 3.69 -11.29
N VAL A 107 5.36 2.71 -10.70
CA VAL A 107 5.36 1.32 -11.17
C VAL A 107 4.81 1.24 -12.60
N ALA A 108 3.72 1.95 -12.91
CA ALA A 108 3.17 1.96 -14.26
C ALA A 108 4.15 2.56 -15.29
N ALA A 109 4.97 3.55 -14.92
CA ALA A 109 6.00 4.09 -15.78
C ALA A 109 7.11 3.06 -16.07
N MET A 110 7.56 2.32 -15.04
CA MET A 110 8.54 1.25 -15.22
C MET A 110 8.01 0.15 -16.16
N VAL A 111 6.76 -0.28 -15.99
CA VAL A 111 6.14 -1.31 -16.85
C VAL A 111 5.99 -0.82 -18.29
N ARG A 112 5.57 0.44 -18.49
CA ARG A 112 5.54 1.05 -19.84
C ARG A 112 6.92 1.12 -20.50
N ALA A 113 7.99 1.26 -19.70
CA ALA A 113 9.37 1.21 -20.17
C ALA A 113 9.87 -0.21 -20.47
N GLY A 114 9.11 -1.25 -20.10
CA GLY A 114 9.41 -2.66 -20.42
C GLY A 114 9.82 -3.52 -19.23
N ALA A 115 9.70 -3.04 -17.99
CA ALA A 115 10.05 -3.81 -16.81
C ALA A 115 9.23 -5.11 -16.71
N SER A 116 9.90 -6.22 -16.39
CA SER A 116 9.27 -7.51 -16.10
C SER A 116 8.88 -7.66 -14.65
N PHE A 117 9.51 -6.88 -13.78
CA PHE A 117 9.23 -6.71 -12.36
C PHE A 117 9.41 -5.25 -11.98
N ALA A 118 8.49 -4.71 -11.20
CA ALA A 118 8.57 -3.37 -10.66
C ALA A 118 7.91 -3.28 -9.27
N LEU A 119 8.57 -2.60 -8.34
CA LEU A 119 8.04 -2.32 -7.01
C LEU A 119 8.46 -0.92 -6.58
N VAL A 120 7.52 -0.17 -6.02
CA VAL A 120 7.77 1.09 -5.32
C VAL A 120 7.12 1.03 -3.95
N ASP A 121 7.94 1.18 -2.92
CA ASP A 121 7.52 1.36 -1.53
C ASP A 121 7.66 2.84 -1.16
N ASN A 122 6.56 3.49 -0.86
CA ASN A 122 6.48 4.89 -0.47
C ASN A 122 6.02 5.00 1.00
N GLY A 123 6.94 4.69 1.92
CA GLY A 123 6.66 4.81 3.34
C GLY A 123 5.73 3.75 3.93
N GLY A 124 5.63 2.57 3.29
CA GLY A 124 4.72 1.48 3.65
C GLY A 124 3.51 1.33 2.71
N ASP A 125 3.36 2.26 1.75
CA ASP A 125 2.36 2.18 0.70
C ASP A 125 3.01 1.65 -0.57
N ILE A 126 2.86 0.35 -0.79
CA ILE A 126 3.58 -0.40 -1.79
C ILE A 126 2.70 -0.62 -3.01
N ALA A 127 3.21 -0.24 -4.18
CA ALA A 127 2.72 -0.68 -5.47
C ALA A 127 3.67 -1.72 -6.05
N VAL A 128 3.12 -2.82 -6.58
CA VAL A 128 3.93 -3.90 -7.14
C VAL A 128 3.35 -4.45 -8.44
N TYR A 129 4.22 -4.71 -9.40
CA TYR A 129 3.98 -5.46 -10.62
C TYR A 129 4.87 -6.69 -10.63
N ASN A 130 4.26 -7.86 -10.45
CA ASN A 130 4.97 -9.14 -10.31
C ASN A 130 4.21 -10.28 -11.01
N PRO A 131 4.01 -10.22 -12.33
CA PRO A 131 3.21 -11.22 -13.04
C PRO A 131 3.96 -12.54 -13.23
N ALA A 132 3.23 -13.66 -13.11
CA ALA A 132 3.75 -15.00 -13.34
C ALA A 132 4.19 -15.22 -14.80
N SER A 133 3.53 -14.56 -15.74
CA SER A 133 3.85 -14.62 -17.19
C SER A 133 5.28 -14.20 -17.52
N LYS A 134 5.92 -13.40 -16.68
CA LYS A 134 7.31 -12.95 -16.81
C LYS A 134 8.33 -13.90 -16.12
N GLY A 135 7.87 -15.00 -15.54
CA GLY A 135 8.72 -15.97 -14.84
C GLY A 135 9.14 -15.50 -13.45
N ASN A 136 8.41 -14.56 -12.86
CA ASN A 136 8.68 -14.07 -11.52
C ASN A 136 8.31 -15.09 -10.43
N GLY A 137 9.08 -15.10 -9.33
CA GLY A 137 8.79 -15.87 -8.14
C GLY A 137 7.98 -15.07 -7.09
N PRO A 138 7.63 -15.72 -5.96
CA PRO A 138 6.94 -15.05 -4.86
C PRO A 138 7.81 -13.95 -4.26
N LEU A 139 7.14 -12.91 -3.74
CA LEU A 139 7.74 -11.77 -3.06
C LEU A 139 7.41 -11.84 -1.56
N THR A 140 8.38 -11.57 -0.69
CA THR A 140 8.12 -11.40 0.75
C THR A 140 8.13 -9.92 1.10
N ILE A 141 7.02 -9.44 1.66
CA ILE A 141 6.88 -8.08 2.19
C ILE A 141 6.83 -8.17 3.71
N GLY A 142 7.84 -7.62 4.39
CA GLY A 142 7.86 -7.52 5.84
C GLY A 142 6.95 -6.40 6.34
N ILE A 143 6.32 -6.61 7.51
CA ILE A 143 5.45 -5.63 8.14
C ILE A 143 6.16 -5.07 9.35
N TYR A 144 6.16 -3.74 9.46
CA TYR A 144 6.56 -3.09 10.68
C TYR A 144 5.31 -2.79 11.54
N ALA A 145 5.11 -3.56 12.59
CA ALA A 145 4.00 -3.42 13.53
C ALA A 145 4.43 -2.85 14.89
N GLY A 146 5.38 -1.93 14.89
CA GLY A 146 5.85 -1.21 16.07
C GLY A 146 6.30 -2.13 17.22
N SER A 147 5.72 -1.93 18.40
CA SER A 147 6.01 -2.71 19.62
C SER A 147 5.15 -3.96 19.77
N SER A 148 4.33 -4.31 18.77
CA SER A 148 3.46 -5.49 18.83
C SER A 148 4.23 -6.80 18.95
N SER A 149 3.52 -7.88 19.29
CA SER A 149 4.11 -9.23 19.34
C SER A 149 4.46 -9.79 17.95
N PHE A 150 4.11 -9.07 16.88
CA PHE A 150 4.26 -9.48 15.47
C PHE A 150 5.45 -8.80 14.77
N LYS A 151 6.59 -8.67 15.47
CA LYS A 151 7.78 -7.92 15.00
C LYS A 151 8.42 -8.46 13.73
N ASP A 152 8.35 -9.78 13.54
CA ASP A 152 9.02 -10.49 12.44
C ASP A 152 7.98 -11.08 11.47
N LEU A 153 6.85 -10.40 11.33
CA LEU A 153 5.78 -10.82 10.46
C LEU A 153 5.96 -10.25 9.05
N GLY A 154 5.64 -11.05 8.06
CA GLY A 154 5.57 -10.64 6.66
C GLY A 154 4.51 -11.43 5.92
N PHE A 155 4.29 -11.03 4.68
CA PHE A 155 3.40 -11.72 3.74
C PHE A 155 4.21 -12.29 2.58
N ARG A 156 3.91 -13.52 2.23
CA ARG A 156 4.40 -14.15 1.01
C ARG A 156 3.38 -13.93 -0.10
N ILE A 157 3.69 -13.02 -1.00
CA ILE A 157 2.83 -12.60 -2.10
C ILE A 157 3.20 -13.43 -3.33
N PRO A 158 2.32 -14.29 -3.84
CA PRO A 158 2.57 -15.02 -5.07
C PRO A 158 2.60 -14.05 -6.27
N PRO A 159 3.24 -14.43 -7.38
CA PRO A 159 3.08 -13.70 -8.63
C PRO A 159 1.61 -13.63 -9.05
N THR A 160 1.20 -12.52 -9.65
CA THR A 160 -0.15 -12.35 -10.16
C THR A 160 -0.34 -13.13 -11.46
N GLU A 161 -1.53 -13.71 -11.66
CA GLU A 161 -1.88 -14.36 -12.94
C GLU A 161 -2.00 -13.34 -14.06
N ASP A 162 -2.60 -12.20 -13.77
CA ASP A 162 -2.76 -11.08 -14.69
C ASP A 162 -1.57 -10.13 -14.63
N GLU A 163 -1.31 -9.43 -15.75
CA GLU A 163 -0.30 -8.36 -15.83
C GLU A 163 -0.88 -7.05 -15.25
N ILE A 164 -1.10 -7.03 -13.94
CA ILE A 164 -1.68 -5.90 -13.21
C ILE A 164 -0.75 -5.39 -12.11
N ILE A 165 -0.93 -4.13 -11.74
CA ILE A 165 -0.34 -3.55 -10.54
C ILE A 165 -1.31 -3.75 -9.39
N PHE A 166 -0.80 -4.16 -8.23
CA PHE A 166 -1.59 -4.25 -7.01
C PHE A 166 -0.90 -3.54 -5.85
N GLY A 167 -1.67 -3.24 -4.81
CA GLY A 167 -1.24 -2.50 -3.63
C GLY A 167 -1.19 -3.37 -2.38
N VAL A 168 -0.14 -3.12 -1.56
CA VAL A 168 -0.07 -3.50 -0.16
C VAL A 168 0.24 -2.22 0.62
N CYS A 169 -0.78 -1.64 1.24
CA CYS A 169 -0.65 -0.35 1.90
C CYS A 169 -0.84 -0.50 3.41
N THR A 170 -0.04 0.24 4.19
CA THR A 170 0.00 0.12 5.64
C THR A 170 -0.12 1.49 6.29
N SER A 171 -1.10 1.64 7.19
CA SER A 171 -1.22 2.77 8.10
C SER A 171 -0.94 2.33 9.53
N SER A 172 -0.35 3.22 10.33
CA SER A 172 -0.08 2.98 11.76
C SER A 172 -0.39 4.25 12.55
N GLY A 173 -1.08 4.08 13.67
CA GLY A 173 -1.32 5.18 14.62
C GLY A 173 -0.09 5.52 15.47
N THR A 174 0.97 4.72 15.40
CA THR A 174 2.16 4.85 16.27
C THR A 174 3.44 5.13 15.50
N VAL A 175 3.43 5.00 14.16
CA VAL A 175 4.64 5.08 13.32
C VAL A 175 4.33 5.76 11.99
N GLY A 176 5.12 6.77 11.60
CA GLY A 176 5.07 7.42 10.29
C GLY A 176 4.66 8.90 10.34
N PRO A 177 4.85 9.65 9.25
CA PRO A 177 4.49 11.08 9.16
C PRO A 177 3.02 11.33 8.84
N SER A 178 2.23 10.30 8.52
CA SER A 178 0.80 10.41 8.22
C SER A 178 -0.02 10.67 9.47
N ILE A 179 -1.04 11.52 9.35
CA ILE A 179 -1.98 11.80 10.43
C ILE A 179 -2.91 10.59 10.57
N SER A 180 -2.79 9.84 11.66
CA SER A 180 -3.74 8.81 12.06
C SER A 180 -4.38 9.19 13.38
N PHE A 181 -5.70 9.13 13.46
CA PHE A 181 -6.47 9.39 14.69
C PHE A 181 -6.68 8.13 15.54
N GLY A 182 -6.34 6.96 14.99
CA GLY A 182 -6.44 5.69 15.68
C GLY A 182 -5.17 5.33 16.44
N ASN A 183 -5.23 4.24 17.20
CA ASN A 183 -4.11 3.74 17.96
C ASN A 183 -3.77 2.26 17.64
N ALA A 184 -4.13 1.79 16.46
CA ALA A 184 -3.68 0.50 15.92
C ALA A 184 -2.16 0.48 15.71
N ASP A 185 -1.53 -0.68 15.89
CA ASP A 185 -0.09 -0.84 15.62
C ASP A 185 0.18 -0.98 14.11
N ALA A 186 -0.69 -1.68 13.39
CA ALA A 186 -0.68 -1.72 11.93
C ALA A 186 -2.08 -2.02 11.36
N ALA A 187 -2.44 -1.28 10.32
CA ALA A 187 -3.63 -1.50 9.48
C ALA A 187 -3.15 -1.71 8.04
N ILE A 188 -3.35 -2.92 7.50
CA ILE A 188 -2.78 -3.34 6.23
C ILE A 188 -3.90 -3.71 5.28
N ILE A 189 -3.84 -3.19 4.06
CA ILE A 189 -4.83 -3.44 3.01
C ILE A 189 -4.17 -4.02 1.77
N PHE A 190 -4.84 -5.01 1.18
CA PHE A 190 -4.51 -5.61 -0.11
C PHE A 190 -5.60 -5.24 -1.12
N SER A 191 -5.21 -4.68 -2.27
CA SER A 191 -6.16 -4.31 -3.33
C SER A 191 -5.47 -4.18 -4.70
N LYS A 192 -6.20 -4.49 -5.77
CA LYS A 192 -5.81 -4.18 -7.15
C LYS A 192 -5.88 -2.67 -7.45
N SER A 193 -6.56 -1.88 -6.61
CA SER A 193 -6.54 -0.43 -6.63
C SER A 193 -5.61 0.10 -5.55
N VAL A 194 -4.37 0.46 -5.92
CA VAL A 194 -3.37 0.97 -4.95
C VAL A 194 -3.84 2.24 -4.24
N PRO A 195 -4.46 3.24 -4.93
CA PRO A 195 -5.00 4.42 -4.25
C PRO A 195 -6.06 4.07 -3.20
N LEU A 196 -6.95 3.09 -3.51
CA LEU A 196 -7.96 2.62 -2.56
C LEU A 196 -7.30 1.92 -1.36
N ALA A 197 -6.28 1.08 -1.60
CA ALA A 197 -5.56 0.40 -0.53
C ALA A 197 -4.97 1.40 0.48
N ASP A 198 -4.36 2.48 0.01
CA ASP A 198 -3.76 3.54 0.81
C ASP A 198 -4.82 4.28 1.66
N SER A 199 -5.89 4.80 1.03
CA SER A 199 -6.99 5.43 1.77
C SER A 199 -7.68 4.48 2.75
N ALA A 200 -7.90 3.23 2.35
CA ALA A 200 -8.56 2.24 3.20
C ALA A 200 -7.67 1.83 4.40
N ALA A 201 -6.34 1.78 4.23
CA ALA A 201 -5.42 1.54 5.34
C ALA A 201 -5.49 2.67 6.37
N THR A 202 -5.54 3.93 5.90
CA THR A 202 -5.73 5.11 6.77
C THR A 202 -7.09 5.06 7.47
N ALA A 203 -8.18 4.77 6.74
CA ALA A 203 -9.53 4.68 7.32
C ALA A 203 -9.62 3.54 8.35
N LEU A 204 -9.05 2.37 8.07
CA LEU A 204 -8.99 1.24 9.00
C LEU A 204 -8.20 1.59 10.27
N GLY A 205 -7.05 2.24 10.12
CA GLY A 205 -6.26 2.73 11.25
C GLY A 205 -7.06 3.68 12.13
N ASN A 206 -7.81 4.61 11.53
CA ASN A 206 -8.65 5.59 12.24
C ASN A 206 -9.88 4.96 12.91
N ALA A 207 -10.47 3.92 12.32
CA ALA A 207 -11.62 3.21 12.86
C ALA A 207 -11.31 2.45 14.16
N TYR A 208 -10.04 2.08 14.37
CA TYR A 208 -9.61 1.46 15.62
C TYR A 208 -9.15 2.52 16.62
N PHE A 209 -9.95 2.76 17.64
CA PHE A 209 -9.60 3.68 18.71
C PHE A 209 -10.00 3.08 20.08
N GLU A 210 -9.00 2.80 20.91
CA GLU A 210 -9.15 2.21 22.23
C GLU A 210 -8.68 3.18 23.32
N THR A 211 -9.52 3.44 24.33
CA THR A 211 -9.24 4.30 25.49
C THR A 211 -9.86 3.72 26.75
N GLY A 212 -9.43 4.19 27.93
CA GLY A 212 -10.03 3.81 29.21
C GLY A 212 -9.84 2.34 29.53
N THR A 213 -8.61 1.87 29.40
CA THR A 213 -8.22 0.47 29.66
C THR A 213 -7.45 0.30 30.97
N GLU A 214 -7.23 1.39 31.71
CA GLU A 214 -6.34 1.42 32.87
C GLU A 214 -6.84 0.49 33.99
N ASP A 215 -8.16 0.41 34.20
CA ASP A 215 -8.80 -0.38 35.25
C ASP A 215 -9.20 -1.81 34.82
N LEU A 216 -8.94 -2.17 33.55
CA LEU A 216 -9.33 -3.47 33.02
C LEU A 216 -8.26 -4.53 33.31
N THR A 217 -8.67 -5.77 33.52
CA THR A 217 -7.79 -6.94 33.53
C THR A 217 -7.21 -7.20 32.13
N ASP A 218 -6.13 -7.98 32.03
CA ASP A 218 -5.52 -8.31 30.73
C ASP A 218 -6.46 -9.09 29.81
N GLU A 219 -7.36 -9.92 30.39
CA GLU A 219 -8.37 -10.65 29.63
C GLU A 219 -9.45 -9.71 29.07
N GLU A 220 -9.95 -8.78 29.89
CA GLU A 220 -10.93 -7.76 29.47
C GLU A 220 -10.36 -6.82 28.39
N LYS A 221 -9.08 -6.44 28.51
CA LYS A 221 -8.37 -5.67 27.48
C LYS A 221 -8.31 -6.42 26.17
N THR A 222 -7.95 -7.69 26.22
CA THR A 222 -7.82 -8.55 25.02
C THR A 222 -9.18 -8.70 24.33
N ASP A 223 -10.24 -9.02 25.07
CA ASP A 223 -11.60 -9.18 24.53
C ASP A 223 -12.15 -7.86 23.94
N ARG A 224 -11.93 -6.75 24.63
CA ARG A 224 -12.33 -5.42 24.14
C ARG A 224 -11.59 -5.04 22.86
N SER A 225 -10.27 -5.22 22.84
CA SER A 225 -9.43 -4.94 21.67
C SER A 225 -9.87 -5.78 20.49
N GLN A 226 -10.16 -7.07 20.69
CA GLN A 226 -10.64 -7.97 19.63
C GLN A 226 -11.98 -7.51 19.04
N LYS A 227 -12.93 -7.08 19.88
CA LYS A 227 -14.21 -6.54 19.41
C LYS A 227 -14.07 -5.24 18.62
N LEU A 228 -13.15 -4.37 19.04
CA LEU A 228 -12.85 -3.13 18.32
C LEU A 228 -12.19 -3.42 16.95
N ILE A 229 -11.29 -4.41 16.90
CA ILE A 229 -10.68 -4.87 15.64
C ILE A 229 -11.75 -5.38 14.67
N GLU A 230 -12.64 -6.25 15.12
CA GLU A 230 -13.74 -6.78 14.32
C GLU A 230 -14.67 -5.69 13.80
N LYS A 231 -15.01 -4.72 14.67
CA LYS A 231 -15.82 -3.57 14.27
C LYS A 231 -15.12 -2.75 13.18
N ALA A 232 -13.86 -2.37 13.39
CA ALA A 232 -13.10 -1.57 12.43
C ALA A 232 -12.96 -2.26 11.07
N LEU A 233 -12.67 -3.57 11.05
CA LEU A 233 -12.59 -4.35 9.82
C LEU A 233 -13.93 -4.44 9.09
N ASN A 234 -15.06 -4.51 9.81
CA ASN A 234 -16.38 -4.53 9.18
C ASN A 234 -16.75 -3.18 8.55
N GLU A 235 -16.28 -2.05 9.11
CA GLU A 235 -16.53 -0.72 8.54
C GLU A 235 -15.92 -0.53 7.15
N ILE A 236 -14.78 -1.19 6.87
CA ILE A 236 -14.07 -1.03 5.59
C ILE A 236 -14.40 -2.11 4.55
N ARG A 237 -15.11 -3.16 4.94
CA ARG A 237 -15.32 -4.39 4.12
C ARG A 237 -15.83 -4.11 2.71
N ASP A 238 -16.71 -3.14 2.58
CA ASP A 238 -17.41 -2.83 1.33
C ASP A 238 -16.81 -1.64 0.57
N PHE A 239 -15.63 -1.16 0.98
CA PHE A 239 -14.96 -0.07 0.27
C PHE A 239 -14.58 -0.51 -1.14
N ARG A 240 -15.03 0.26 -2.11
CA ARG A 240 -14.77 0.03 -3.52
C ARG A 240 -14.86 1.33 -4.32
N ILE A 241 -14.17 1.35 -5.44
CA ILE A 241 -14.27 2.38 -6.45
C ILE A 241 -14.89 1.75 -7.70
N GLU A 242 -16.03 2.26 -8.11
CA GLU A 242 -16.66 1.95 -9.38
C GLU A 242 -16.41 3.15 -10.31
N ASP A 243 -15.48 3.01 -11.24
CA ASP A 243 -15.15 4.07 -12.19
C ASP A 243 -15.45 3.57 -13.61
N GLU A 244 -16.43 4.17 -14.25
CA GLU A 244 -16.87 3.82 -15.62
C GLU A 244 -15.88 4.26 -16.72
N LYS A 245 -14.88 5.09 -16.38
CA LYS A 245 -13.83 5.49 -17.33
C LYS A 245 -12.80 4.37 -17.49
N THR A 246 -13.25 3.23 -18.01
CA THR A 246 -12.35 2.22 -18.59
C THR A 246 -11.60 2.83 -19.75
N ASP A 247 -10.33 2.51 -19.88
CA ASP A 247 -9.52 2.88 -21.05
C ASP A 247 -10.27 2.44 -22.33
N ILE A 248 -10.62 3.43 -23.18
CA ILE A 248 -11.35 3.23 -24.43
C ILE A 248 -10.60 2.34 -25.44
N THR A 249 -9.40 1.88 -25.12
CA THR A 249 -8.59 1.01 -25.99
C THR A 249 -8.93 -0.49 -25.86
N GLY A 250 -9.84 -0.87 -24.95
CA GLY A 250 -10.29 -2.27 -24.78
C GLY A 250 -9.28 -3.22 -24.15
N ASN A 251 -8.09 -2.75 -23.77
CA ASN A 251 -7.12 -3.50 -22.99
C ASN A 251 -7.40 -3.33 -21.51
N THR A 252 -7.25 -4.38 -20.72
CA THR A 252 -7.26 -4.28 -19.25
C THR A 252 -6.23 -3.25 -18.84
N PRO A 253 -6.60 -2.15 -18.19
CA PRO A 253 -5.65 -1.09 -17.86
C PRO A 253 -4.59 -1.68 -16.93
N LEU A 254 -3.31 -1.44 -17.23
CA LEU A 254 -2.16 -1.90 -16.45
C LEU A 254 -2.32 -1.63 -14.96
N PHE A 255 -2.94 -0.51 -14.63
CA PHE A 255 -3.40 -0.23 -13.28
C PHE A 255 -4.75 0.49 -13.31
N SER A 256 -5.71 -0.07 -12.59
CA SER A 256 -7.06 0.47 -12.46
C SER A 256 -7.15 1.34 -11.21
N VAL A 257 -7.94 2.42 -11.29
CA VAL A 257 -8.43 3.07 -10.08
C VAL A 257 -9.64 2.32 -9.53
N SER A 258 -10.42 1.68 -10.41
CA SER A 258 -11.54 0.82 -10.01
C SER A 258 -11.03 -0.42 -9.29
N GLY A 259 -11.70 -0.81 -8.24
CA GLY A 259 -11.36 -1.99 -7.46
C GLY A 259 -12.06 -2.01 -6.12
N LYS A 260 -11.86 -3.08 -5.40
CA LYS A 260 -12.35 -3.29 -4.02
C LYS A 260 -11.18 -3.67 -3.12
N ILE A 261 -11.41 -3.74 -1.83
CA ILE A 261 -10.50 -4.37 -0.89
C ILE A 261 -10.56 -5.89 -1.12
N ASP A 262 -9.40 -6.49 -1.41
CA ASP A 262 -9.27 -7.95 -1.55
C ASP A 262 -9.09 -8.59 -0.17
N GLY A 263 -8.26 -8.00 0.70
CA GLY A 263 -8.04 -8.44 2.06
C GLY A 263 -7.57 -7.31 2.97
N ALA A 264 -7.76 -7.48 4.28
CA ALA A 264 -7.29 -6.54 5.28
C ALA A 264 -6.81 -7.25 6.56
N VAL A 265 -5.81 -6.65 7.20
CA VAL A 265 -5.28 -7.08 8.50
C VAL A 265 -5.18 -5.89 9.44
N LEU A 266 -5.65 -6.05 10.68
CA LEU A 266 -5.51 -5.05 11.74
C LEU A 266 -4.80 -5.68 12.94
N ILE A 267 -3.74 -5.04 13.42
CA ILE A 267 -2.91 -5.51 14.52
C ILE A 267 -2.94 -4.51 15.67
N LYS A 268 -3.15 -5.04 16.89
CA LYS A 268 -3.00 -4.29 18.14
C LYS A 268 -2.43 -5.18 19.25
N GLY A 269 -1.22 -4.88 19.71
CA GLY A 269 -0.56 -5.64 20.77
C GLY A 269 -0.38 -7.12 20.40
N LYS A 270 -1.19 -7.98 21.02
CA LYS A 270 -1.24 -9.43 20.75
C LYS A 270 -2.42 -9.85 19.88
N ASN A 271 -3.31 -8.91 19.59
CA ASN A 271 -4.54 -9.17 18.85
C ASN A 271 -4.35 -8.90 17.35
N ILE A 272 -4.95 -9.75 16.55
CA ILE A 272 -4.96 -9.63 15.10
C ILE A 272 -6.37 -9.95 14.58
N GLY A 273 -6.83 -9.16 13.64
CA GLY A 273 -8.04 -9.43 12.88
C GLY A 273 -7.75 -9.46 11.39
N ILE A 274 -8.51 -10.27 10.68
CA ILE A 274 -8.31 -10.52 9.24
C ILE A 274 -9.67 -10.59 8.58
N ILE A 275 -9.80 -9.96 7.39
CA ILE A 275 -10.94 -10.15 6.48
C ILE A 275 -10.47 -10.33 5.05
N GLY A 276 -11.27 -11.03 4.22
CA GLY A 276 -11.00 -11.25 2.80
C GLY A 276 -9.81 -12.15 2.52
N ASP A 277 -9.22 -12.00 1.33
CA ASP A 277 -8.11 -12.81 0.85
C ASP A 277 -6.78 -12.15 1.25
N VAL A 278 -6.13 -12.71 2.26
CA VAL A 278 -4.84 -12.25 2.78
C VAL A 278 -3.76 -13.26 2.39
N PRO A 279 -2.61 -12.80 1.85
CA PRO A 279 -1.50 -13.69 1.53
C PRO A 279 -0.96 -14.44 2.74
N GLU A 280 -0.23 -15.54 2.48
CA GLU A 280 0.36 -16.37 3.52
C GLU A 280 1.26 -15.56 4.47
N PHE A 281 1.04 -15.74 5.77
CA PHE A 281 1.93 -15.17 6.79
C PHE A 281 3.24 -15.93 6.86
N VAL A 282 4.35 -15.20 6.80
CA VAL A 282 5.69 -15.75 6.90
C VAL A 282 6.53 -14.98 7.92
N ARG A 283 7.62 -15.57 8.38
CA ARG A 283 8.63 -14.81 9.10
C ARG A 283 9.43 -13.99 8.12
N ALA A 284 9.56 -12.69 8.37
CA ALA A 284 10.36 -11.77 7.60
C ALA A 284 11.34 -11.05 8.53
N ASP A 285 12.62 -11.03 8.15
CA ASP A 285 13.64 -10.21 8.83
C ASP A 285 13.42 -8.75 8.39
N VAL A 286 12.59 -8.03 9.14
CA VAL A 286 12.30 -6.62 8.88
C VAL A 286 13.46 -5.77 9.35
N ARG A 287 14.37 -5.41 8.44
CA ARG A 287 15.52 -4.56 8.75
C ARG A 287 15.14 -3.09 8.65
N TRP A 288 15.50 -2.34 9.69
CA TRP A 288 15.24 -0.91 9.81
C TRP A 288 15.91 0.00 8.75
N ASP A 289 16.90 -0.51 8.04
CA ASP A 289 17.57 0.19 6.95
C ASP A 289 16.69 0.41 5.72
N ILE A 290 15.47 -0.13 5.75
CA ILE A 290 14.45 0.05 4.69
C ILE A 290 13.46 1.15 5.04
N ILE A 291 13.25 1.43 6.33
CA ILE A 291 12.37 2.51 6.79
C ILE A 291 13.23 3.74 6.96
N THR A 292 13.10 4.68 6.05
CA THR A 292 13.79 5.96 6.15
C THR A 292 13.35 6.67 7.42
N LYS A 293 14.25 6.82 8.39
CA LYS A 293 13.99 7.68 9.54
C LYS A 293 13.78 9.10 9.01
N ALA A 294 12.54 9.57 9.01
CA ALA A 294 12.29 10.99 9.02
C ALA A 294 12.87 11.53 10.34
N ARG A 295 13.90 12.35 10.27
CA ARG A 295 14.37 13.17 11.38
C ARG A 295 13.53 14.43 11.45
#